data_7471d8e16593ba16aad9447d2dcbbaf2
#
_entry.id   7471d8e16593ba16aad9447d2dcbbaf2
#
_cell.length_a   1.000
_cell.length_b   1.000
_cell.length_c   1.000
_cell.angle_alpha   90.00
_cell.angle_beta   90.00
_cell.angle_gamma   90.00
#
_symmetry.space_group_name_H-M   'P 1'
#
loop_
_entity.id
_entity.type
_entity.pdbx_description
1 polymer ?
#
loop_
_entity_poly.entity_id
_entity_poly.type
_entity_poly.pdbx_seq_one_letter_code
_entity_poly.pdbx_strand_id
1 'polypeptide(L)'
;MNKNEFIYNLKIEITNGVALLDRFERLQEYHDDFGDGMAYFGSGHRHKYNPVEKKNLANDFTLWERRVLEILKCYLGVDSSVVEEEFTTSEPRYWMNFKSSGIACLNNNLTTLQSCLQRIDYLEPKTKVSMDEDKRLRLQKDKPYKVFISHSGDDVSFVNELVKLLEFLGVDTPQKLLCSSIKGYQIPTSEDFAEYIMKQFYEYNLFVIIVHSRNYYSSTYSLNEMGAAWVLKTDFFSFLVKGFEFKDMDGVINDRTISVKVDQDDADARLDELKDKLVPLFKQTGFNCTRWETLRDEFLAKVNELPDIDSESE
;
A
#
# COMPACT_ATOMS: atom_id res chain seq x y z
N MET A 1 -15.62 11.36 -2.55
CA MET A 1 -14.97 12.68 -2.59
C MET A 1 -15.98 13.69 -3.08
N ASN A 2 -16.19 14.82 -2.37
CA ASN A 2 -17.08 15.88 -2.82
C ASN A 2 -16.34 16.85 -3.78
N LYS A 3 -17.09 17.76 -4.45
CA LYS A 3 -16.54 18.67 -5.44
C LYS A 3 -15.44 19.59 -4.90
N ASN A 4 -15.63 20.14 -3.71
CA ASN A 4 -14.65 21.05 -3.11
C ASN A 4 -13.35 20.32 -2.74
N GLU A 5 -13.47 19.12 -2.21
CA GLU A 5 -12.35 18.23 -1.89
C GLU A 5 -11.61 17.79 -3.15
N PHE A 6 -12.32 17.48 -4.24
CA PHE A 6 -11.73 17.20 -5.53
C PHE A 6 -10.92 18.36 -6.07
N ILE A 7 -11.52 19.59 -6.10
CA ILE A 7 -10.85 20.81 -6.55
C ILE A 7 -9.58 21.07 -5.72
N TYR A 8 -9.68 20.91 -4.40
CA TYR A 8 -8.56 21.13 -3.49
C TYR A 8 -7.41 20.17 -3.79
N ASN A 9 -7.70 18.85 -3.84
CA ASN A 9 -6.69 17.82 -4.09
C ASN A 9 -6.08 17.96 -5.49
N LEU A 10 -6.88 18.28 -6.51
CA LEU A 10 -6.39 18.48 -7.87
C LEU A 10 -5.44 19.68 -7.98
N LYS A 11 -5.73 20.78 -7.29
CA LYS A 11 -4.84 21.95 -7.22
C LYS A 11 -3.50 21.62 -6.56
N ILE A 12 -3.50 20.80 -5.52
CA ILE A 12 -2.27 20.33 -4.87
C ILE A 12 -1.44 19.54 -5.88
N GLU A 13 -2.04 18.58 -6.60
CA GLU A 13 -1.29 17.76 -7.54
C GLU A 13 -0.85 18.52 -8.79
N ILE A 14 -1.57 19.54 -9.21
CA ILE A 14 -1.07 20.47 -10.25
C ILE A 14 0.19 21.20 -9.75
N THR A 15 0.20 21.69 -8.52
CA THR A 15 1.38 22.34 -7.93
C THR A 15 2.56 21.39 -7.82
N ASN A 16 2.32 20.14 -7.38
CA ASN A 16 3.34 19.08 -7.30
C ASN A 16 3.89 18.74 -8.69
N GLY A 17 3.04 18.64 -9.70
CA GLY A 17 3.43 18.37 -11.08
C GLY A 17 4.28 19.51 -11.68
N VAL A 18 3.96 20.77 -11.40
CA VAL A 18 4.77 21.92 -11.82
C VAL A 18 6.16 21.89 -11.17
N ALA A 19 6.24 21.57 -9.87
CA ALA A 19 7.52 21.42 -9.18
C ALA A 19 8.34 20.23 -9.75
N LEU A 20 7.68 19.16 -10.15
CA LEU A 20 8.32 18.00 -10.79
C LEU A 20 8.83 18.37 -12.19
N LEU A 21 8.06 19.15 -12.95
CA LEU A 21 8.44 19.66 -14.28
C LEU A 21 9.72 20.52 -14.20
N ASP A 22 9.79 21.45 -13.24
CA ASP A 22 10.99 22.27 -12.99
C ASP A 22 12.23 21.41 -12.70
N ARG A 23 12.07 20.31 -11.95
CA ARG A 23 13.17 19.35 -11.69
C ARG A 23 13.60 18.62 -12.97
N PHE A 24 12.69 18.23 -13.85
CA PHE A 24 13.03 17.66 -15.16
C PHE A 24 13.76 18.67 -16.04
N GLU A 25 13.34 19.92 -16.04
CA GLU A 25 13.98 20.99 -16.82
C GLU A 25 15.42 21.27 -16.34
N ARG A 26 15.65 21.21 -15.03
CA ARG A 26 16.99 21.41 -14.44
C ARG A 26 17.89 20.19 -14.51
N LEU A 27 17.37 19.01 -14.87
CA LEU A 27 18.15 17.80 -14.96
C LEU A 27 19.31 17.97 -15.94
N GLN A 28 20.55 17.81 -15.47
CA GLN A 28 21.73 17.97 -16.29
C GLN A 28 21.97 16.74 -17.17
N GLU A 29 22.22 17.00 -18.45
CA GLU A 29 22.63 15.99 -19.42
C GLU A 29 24.14 16.04 -19.58
N TYR A 30 24.78 14.88 -19.53
CA TYR A 30 26.20 14.73 -19.78
C TYR A 30 26.38 14.10 -21.17
N HIS A 31 27.24 14.70 -21.99
CA HIS A 31 27.68 14.15 -23.23
C HIS A 31 29.11 13.56 -23.01
N ASP A 32 29.30 12.28 -23.26
CA ASP A 32 30.66 11.75 -23.38
C ASP A 32 31.17 12.15 -24.75
N ASP A 33 32.11 13.06 -24.79
CA ASP A 33 33.02 13.21 -25.95
C ASP A 33 33.90 11.97 -25.99
N PHE A 34 33.50 10.98 -26.78
CA PHE A 34 34.41 9.91 -27.14
C PHE A 34 35.46 10.51 -28.06
N GLY A 35 36.68 10.69 -27.52
CA GLY A 35 37.86 11.00 -28.28
C GLY A 35 38.06 10.02 -29.43
N ASP A 36 38.53 10.57 -30.53
CA ASP A 36 38.86 9.92 -31.80
C ASP A 36 39.27 8.46 -31.71
N GLY A 37 38.48 7.58 -32.26
CA GLY A 37 38.88 6.20 -32.46
C GLY A 37 37.74 5.27 -32.92
N MET A 38 37.51 5.18 -34.21
CA MET A 38 36.64 4.25 -34.95
C MET A 38 35.17 4.68 -35.09
N ALA A 39 34.92 5.44 -36.11
CA ALA A 39 33.63 5.53 -36.77
C ALA A 39 33.24 4.20 -37.43
N TYR A 40 32.28 3.49 -36.88
CA TYR A 40 31.46 2.55 -37.65
C TYR A 40 30.06 2.46 -37.08
N PHE A 41 29.08 2.93 -37.86
CA PHE A 41 27.64 2.71 -37.79
C PHE A 41 26.88 3.21 -36.59
N GLY A 42 26.15 4.32 -36.78
CA GLY A 42 25.00 4.74 -36.02
C GLY A 42 25.33 5.62 -34.82
N SER A 43 25.56 6.94 -35.08
CA SER A 43 25.71 7.98 -34.06
C SER A 43 24.36 8.23 -33.36
N GLY A 44 23.93 7.35 -32.51
CA GLY A 44 22.88 7.63 -31.51
C GLY A 44 23.56 8.28 -30.31
N HIS A 45 23.50 9.59 -30.17
CA HIS A 45 23.89 10.27 -28.94
C HIS A 45 23.08 9.72 -27.78
N ARG A 46 23.70 8.92 -26.89
CA ARG A 46 23.06 8.44 -25.67
C ARG A 46 23.16 9.56 -24.63
N HIS A 47 22.04 10.18 -24.36
CA HIS A 47 21.94 11.12 -23.24
C HIS A 47 22.23 10.38 -21.94
N LYS A 48 23.19 10.85 -21.19
CA LYS A 48 23.53 10.32 -19.86
C LYS A 48 23.09 11.30 -18.79
N TYR A 49 22.56 10.77 -17.71
CA TYR A 49 22.12 11.51 -16.54
C TYR A 49 22.74 10.91 -15.29
N ASN A 50 22.83 11.68 -14.22
CA ASN A 50 23.19 11.11 -12.92
C ASN A 50 22.21 9.96 -12.59
N PRO A 51 22.69 8.72 -12.37
CA PRO A 51 21.81 7.55 -12.20
C PRO A 51 20.89 7.66 -10.99
N VAL A 52 21.38 8.26 -9.90
CA VAL A 52 20.59 8.42 -8.66
C VAL A 52 19.50 9.46 -8.87
N GLU A 53 19.85 10.61 -9.45
CA GLU A 53 18.89 11.68 -9.71
C GLU A 53 17.82 11.22 -10.71
N LYS A 54 18.22 10.53 -11.79
CA LYS A 54 17.31 9.91 -12.76
C LYS A 54 16.34 8.95 -12.10
N LYS A 55 16.84 8.05 -11.22
CA LYS A 55 16.01 7.08 -10.51
C LYS A 55 15.01 7.76 -9.59
N ASN A 56 15.45 8.73 -8.80
CA ASN A 56 14.58 9.47 -7.88
C ASN A 56 13.49 10.22 -8.65
N LEU A 57 13.86 10.91 -9.73
CA LEU A 57 12.92 11.65 -10.55
C LEU A 57 11.88 10.75 -11.25
N ALA A 58 12.31 9.57 -11.71
CA ALA A 58 11.41 8.55 -12.28
C ALA A 58 10.40 8.04 -11.24
N ASN A 59 10.86 7.77 -10.02
CA ASN A 59 9.99 7.32 -8.93
C ASN A 59 8.97 8.41 -8.55
N ASP A 60 9.43 9.65 -8.38
CA ASP A 60 8.56 10.78 -8.01
C ASP A 60 7.49 11.06 -9.07
N PHE A 61 7.87 10.93 -10.36
CA PHE A 61 6.93 11.03 -11.48
C PHE A 61 5.86 9.92 -11.40
N THR A 62 6.26 8.67 -11.23
CA THR A 62 5.33 7.53 -11.13
C THR A 62 4.38 7.67 -9.94
N LEU A 63 4.88 8.12 -8.79
CA LEU A 63 4.06 8.37 -7.60
C LEU A 63 3.07 9.52 -7.83
N TRP A 64 3.49 10.59 -8.49
CA TRP A 64 2.62 11.71 -8.85
C TRP A 64 1.49 11.26 -9.79
N GLU A 65 1.81 10.52 -10.86
CA GLU A 65 0.80 9.99 -11.78
C GLU A 65 -0.26 9.14 -11.06
N ARG A 66 0.18 8.25 -10.17
CA ARG A 66 -0.74 7.40 -9.39
C ARG A 66 -1.70 8.23 -8.53
N ARG A 67 -1.19 9.23 -7.79
CA ARG A 67 -2.04 10.09 -6.96
C ARG A 67 -3.07 10.85 -7.80
N VAL A 68 -2.65 11.39 -8.93
CA VAL A 68 -3.55 12.08 -9.85
C VAL A 68 -4.65 11.15 -10.35
N LEU A 69 -4.29 9.96 -10.82
CA LEU A 69 -5.25 8.96 -11.31
C LEU A 69 -6.26 8.58 -10.24
N GLU A 70 -5.83 8.41 -9.00
CA GLU A 70 -6.74 8.11 -7.89
C GLU A 70 -7.73 9.24 -7.64
N ILE A 71 -7.26 10.50 -7.63
CA ILE A 71 -8.12 11.66 -7.47
C ILE A 71 -9.17 11.72 -8.59
N LEU A 72 -8.74 11.56 -9.84
CA LEU A 72 -9.63 11.55 -11.01
C LEU A 72 -10.65 10.41 -10.93
N LYS A 73 -10.21 9.19 -10.65
CA LYS A 73 -11.07 8.02 -10.50
C LYS A 73 -12.06 8.14 -9.35
N CYS A 74 -11.64 8.70 -8.22
CA CYS A 74 -12.52 8.90 -7.06
C CYS A 74 -13.65 9.88 -7.33
N TYR A 75 -13.48 10.86 -8.20
CA TYR A 75 -14.48 11.88 -8.52
C TYR A 75 -15.24 11.57 -9.81
N LEU A 76 -14.54 11.29 -10.91
CA LEU A 76 -15.12 11.10 -12.24
C LEU A 76 -15.50 9.66 -12.56
N GLY A 77 -14.92 8.69 -11.86
CA GLY A 77 -15.12 7.27 -12.09
C GLY A 77 -14.03 6.62 -12.94
N VAL A 78 -13.98 5.29 -12.93
CA VAL A 78 -12.94 4.50 -13.61
C VAL A 78 -13.06 4.58 -15.12
N ASP A 79 -14.30 4.68 -15.64
CA ASP A 79 -14.61 4.68 -17.07
C ASP A 79 -14.81 6.11 -17.61
N SER A 80 -14.17 7.10 -17.00
CA SER A 80 -14.24 8.48 -17.44
C SER A 80 -13.35 8.70 -18.66
N SER A 81 -13.90 9.28 -19.73
CA SER A 81 -13.13 9.68 -20.92
C SER A 81 -11.94 10.58 -20.61
N VAL A 82 -12.05 11.41 -19.56
CA VAL A 82 -10.94 12.25 -19.08
C VAL A 82 -9.77 11.40 -18.58
N VAL A 83 -10.06 10.27 -17.91
CA VAL A 83 -9.01 9.37 -17.39
C VAL A 83 -8.41 8.52 -18.50
N GLU A 84 -9.22 8.07 -19.45
CA GLU A 84 -8.78 7.13 -20.49
C GLU A 84 -8.19 7.80 -21.73
N GLU A 85 -8.75 8.95 -22.14
CA GLU A 85 -8.40 9.59 -23.40
C GLU A 85 -7.42 10.77 -23.24
N GLU A 86 -7.51 11.53 -22.15
CA GLU A 86 -6.78 12.78 -21.98
C GLU A 86 -5.57 12.68 -21.05
N PHE A 87 -5.59 11.79 -20.04
CA PHE A 87 -4.48 11.65 -19.11
C PHE A 87 -3.58 10.48 -19.53
N THR A 88 -2.39 10.83 -19.98
CA THR A 88 -1.41 9.83 -20.48
C THR A 88 -0.60 9.26 -19.33
N THR A 89 -0.73 7.96 -19.11
CA THR A 89 0.19 7.23 -18.22
C THR A 89 1.39 6.74 -19.02
N SER A 90 2.57 6.88 -18.46
CA SER A 90 3.79 6.39 -19.10
C SER A 90 4.80 5.89 -18.08
N GLU A 91 5.54 4.86 -18.46
CA GLU A 91 6.60 4.32 -17.62
C GLU A 91 7.96 4.94 -17.99
N PRO A 92 8.61 5.67 -17.05
CA PRO A 92 9.89 6.35 -17.30
C PRO A 92 11.01 5.43 -17.81
N ARG A 93 10.94 4.13 -17.49
CA ARG A 93 11.94 3.11 -17.96
C ARG A 93 11.94 2.91 -19.46
N TYR A 94 10.85 3.22 -20.16
CA TYR A 94 10.72 3.05 -21.61
C TYR A 94 10.96 4.34 -22.41
N TRP A 95 11.24 5.45 -21.74
CA TRP A 95 11.48 6.71 -22.41
C TRP A 95 12.80 6.70 -23.17
N MET A 96 12.77 6.94 -24.47
CA MET A 96 13.97 7.01 -25.32
C MET A 96 14.89 8.15 -24.89
N ASN A 97 14.33 9.33 -24.64
CA ASN A 97 15.01 10.45 -24.00
C ASN A 97 14.29 10.76 -22.68
N PHE A 98 14.94 10.47 -21.57
CA PHE A 98 14.33 10.58 -20.25
C PHE A 98 13.84 12.00 -19.92
N LYS A 99 14.67 13.02 -20.18
CA LYS A 99 14.34 14.41 -19.88
C LYS A 99 13.21 14.92 -20.76
N SER A 100 13.36 14.88 -22.08
CA SER A 100 12.37 15.41 -23.01
C SER A 100 11.05 14.68 -22.97
N SER A 101 11.07 13.35 -22.79
CA SER A 101 9.85 12.56 -22.64
C SER A 101 9.11 12.88 -21.32
N GLY A 102 9.85 13.06 -20.23
CA GLY A 102 9.28 13.46 -18.94
C GLY A 102 8.64 14.85 -19.00
N ILE A 103 9.33 15.82 -19.59
CA ILE A 103 8.80 17.18 -19.80
C ILE A 103 7.53 17.15 -20.65
N ALA A 104 7.55 16.43 -21.77
CA ALA A 104 6.39 16.33 -22.66
C ALA A 104 5.18 15.70 -21.97
N CYS A 105 5.39 14.59 -21.26
CA CYS A 105 4.34 13.91 -20.51
C CYS A 105 3.75 14.78 -19.39
N LEU A 106 4.59 15.43 -18.60
CA LEU A 106 4.15 16.35 -17.55
C LEU A 106 3.35 17.52 -18.09
N ASN A 107 3.82 18.16 -19.16
CA ASN A 107 3.11 19.27 -19.78
C ASN A 107 1.72 18.85 -20.29
N ASN A 108 1.62 17.68 -20.96
CA ASN A 108 0.34 17.15 -21.40
C ASN A 108 -0.60 16.90 -20.22
N ASN A 109 -0.11 16.20 -19.21
CA ASN A 109 -0.91 15.86 -18.03
C ASN A 109 -1.34 17.08 -17.23
N LEU A 110 -0.45 18.06 -17.03
CA LEU A 110 -0.79 19.33 -16.38
C LEU A 110 -1.85 20.12 -17.14
N THR A 111 -1.77 20.13 -18.48
CA THR A 111 -2.78 20.78 -19.33
C THR A 111 -4.14 20.10 -19.16
N THR A 112 -4.17 18.76 -19.13
CA THR A 112 -5.38 17.99 -18.87
C THR A 112 -5.98 18.30 -17.50
N LEU A 113 -5.17 18.36 -16.44
CA LEU A 113 -5.65 18.68 -15.09
C LEU A 113 -6.17 20.10 -14.97
N GLN A 114 -5.53 21.06 -15.63
CA GLN A 114 -6.02 22.45 -15.69
C GLN A 114 -7.33 22.54 -16.44
N SER A 115 -7.47 21.83 -17.57
CA SER A 115 -8.71 21.71 -18.32
C SER A 115 -9.83 21.10 -17.48
N CYS A 116 -9.54 20.06 -16.68
CA CYS A 116 -10.50 19.48 -15.73
C CYS A 116 -10.99 20.53 -14.72
N LEU A 117 -10.10 21.34 -14.16
CA LEU A 117 -10.50 22.43 -13.24
C LEU A 117 -11.39 23.48 -13.91
N GLN A 118 -11.08 23.85 -15.13
CA GLN A 118 -11.88 24.85 -15.88
C GLN A 118 -13.29 24.33 -16.22
N ARG A 119 -13.38 23.05 -16.51
CA ARG A 119 -14.65 22.36 -16.87
C ARG A 119 -15.36 21.74 -15.67
N ILE A 120 -14.93 22.00 -14.44
CA ILE A 120 -15.41 21.32 -13.25
C ILE A 120 -16.93 21.44 -13.04
N ASP A 121 -17.54 22.52 -13.48
CA ASP A 121 -18.99 22.72 -13.39
C ASP A 121 -19.78 21.86 -14.37
N TYR A 122 -19.12 21.39 -15.42
CA TYR A 122 -19.68 20.52 -16.46
C TYR A 122 -19.23 19.04 -16.30
N LEU A 123 -18.21 18.80 -15.49
CA LEU A 123 -17.82 17.44 -15.11
C LEU A 123 -18.80 16.97 -14.04
N GLU A 124 -19.72 16.13 -14.44
CA GLU A 124 -20.58 15.47 -13.47
C GLU A 124 -19.69 14.61 -12.57
N PRO A 125 -19.72 14.88 -11.23
CA PRO A 125 -19.17 13.91 -10.33
C PRO A 125 -19.81 12.59 -10.69
N LYS A 126 -19.07 11.49 -10.62
CA LYS A 126 -19.70 10.17 -10.66
C LYS A 126 -20.91 10.28 -9.74
N THR A 127 -22.06 10.55 -10.32
CA THR A 127 -23.31 10.37 -9.61
C THR A 127 -23.09 9.03 -8.99
N LYS A 128 -23.02 8.97 -7.66
CA LYS A 128 -23.22 7.71 -7.01
C LYS A 128 -24.40 7.15 -7.80
N VAL A 129 -24.09 6.32 -8.83
CA VAL A 129 -25.10 5.39 -9.25
C VAL A 129 -25.42 4.85 -7.91
N SER A 130 -26.61 5.17 -7.44
CA SER A 130 -27.15 4.59 -6.25
C SER A 130 -27.37 3.11 -6.57
N MET A 131 -26.29 2.41 -6.87
CA MET A 131 -26.18 1.07 -6.39
C MET A 131 -26.26 1.30 -4.90
N ASP A 132 -27.53 1.26 -4.47
CA ASP A 132 -27.96 1.23 -3.10
C ASP A 132 -26.74 1.06 -2.21
N GLU A 133 -26.41 2.10 -1.37
CA GLU A 133 -25.49 1.87 -0.26
C GLU A 133 -25.93 0.61 0.48
N ASP A 134 -27.22 0.34 0.51
CA ASP A 134 -27.83 -0.93 0.87
C ASP A 134 -27.39 -2.10 -0.02
N LYS A 135 -27.17 -1.95 -1.30
CA LYS A 135 -26.73 -3.04 -2.20
C LYS A 135 -25.21 -3.25 -2.12
N ARG A 136 -24.42 -2.19 -1.92
CA ARG A 136 -22.99 -2.29 -1.58
C ARG A 136 -22.76 -2.87 -0.19
N LEU A 137 -23.52 -2.40 0.80
CA LEU A 137 -23.56 -2.98 2.15
C LEU A 137 -24.07 -4.43 2.13
N ARG A 138 -25.05 -4.75 1.27
CA ARG A 138 -25.51 -6.14 1.08
C ARG A 138 -24.46 -6.99 0.35
N LEU A 139 -23.79 -6.49 -0.68
CA LEU A 139 -22.70 -7.20 -1.38
C LEU A 139 -21.46 -7.36 -0.48
N GLN A 140 -21.18 -6.43 0.42
CA GLN A 140 -20.14 -6.61 1.45
C GLN A 140 -20.64 -7.51 2.61
N LYS A 141 -21.92 -7.47 2.95
CA LYS A 141 -22.47 -8.28 4.03
C LYS A 141 -22.50 -9.78 3.72
N ASP A 142 -22.49 -10.16 2.47
CA ASP A 142 -22.56 -11.57 2.03
C ASP A 142 -21.18 -12.21 1.78
N LYS A 143 -20.10 -11.41 1.81
CA LYS A 143 -18.75 -11.95 1.66
C LYS A 143 -18.26 -12.56 2.98
N PRO A 144 -17.62 -13.73 2.94
CA PRO A 144 -16.98 -14.28 4.13
C PRO A 144 -15.82 -13.38 4.60
N TYR A 145 -15.59 -13.38 5.91
CA TYR A 145 -14.42 -12.69 6.47
C TYR A 145 -13.16 -13.53 6.31
N LYS A 146 -12.03 -12.86 6.09
CA LYS A 146 -10.71 -13.47 6.04
C LYS A 146 -9.69 -12.54 6.67
N VAL A 147 -8.84 -13.07 7.54
CA VAL A 147 -7.69 -12.35 8.08
C VAL A 147 -6.55 -12.43 7.09
N PHE A 148 -5.90 -11.31 6.82
CA PHE A 148 -4.65 -11.24 6.08
C PHE A 148 -3.56 -10.67 6.99
N ILE A 149 -2.44 -11.40 7.16
CA ILE A 149 -1.29 -10.93 7.93
C ILE A 149 -0.24 -10.36 6.98
N SER A 150 -0.10 -9.03 7.00
CA SER A 150 0.97 -8.29 6.31
C SER A 150 2.18 -8.18 7.22
N HIS A 151 3.30 -8.76 6.84
CA HIS A 151 4.51 -8.84 7.63
C HIS A 151 5.75 -9.01 6.74
N SER A 152 6.95 -8.78 7.29
CA SER A 152 8.19 -9.18 6.65
C SER A 152 8.43 -10.69 6.83
N GLY A 153 9.03 -11.34 5.82
CA GLY A 153 9.43 -12.74 5.92
C GLY A 153 10.39 -13.04 7.08
N ASP A 154 11.18 -12.04 7.49
CA ASP A 154 12.13 -12.16 8.59
C ASP A 154 11.45 -12.16 9.97
N ASP A 155 10.17 -11.74 10.03
CA ASP A 155 9.37 -11.71 11.26
C ASP A 155 8.57 -13.01 11.49
N VAL A 156 8.89 -14.09 10.78
CA VAL A 156 8.16 -15.35 10.79
C VAL A 156 8.02 -15.95 12.21
N SER A 157 9.00 -15.76 13.09
CA SER A 157 8.96 -16.25 14.48
C SER A 157 7.82 -15.58 15.26
N PHE A 158 7.66 -14.27 15.16
CA PHE A 158 6.54 -13.52 15.73
C PHE A 158 5.21 -13.99 15.12
N VAL A 159 5.15 -14.06 13.81
CA VAL A 159 3.93 -14.42 13.07
C VAL A 159 3.46 -15.84 13.39
N ASN A 160 4.37 -16.78 13.63
CA ASN A 160 4.01 -18.13 14.08
C ASN A 160 3.25 -18.14 15.41
N GLU A 161 3.68 -17.35 16.39
CA GLU A 161 2.97 -17.25 17.66
C GLU A 161 1.62 -16.52 17.50
N LEU A 162 1.58 -15.48 16.67
CA LEU A 162 0.34 -14.77 16.34
C LEU A 162 -0.69 -15.71 15.67
N VAL A 163 -0.27 -16.54 14.73
CA VAL A 163 -1.17 -17.49 14.04
C VAL A 163 -1.78 -18.47 15.03
N LYS A 164 -1.03 -19.01 16.00
CA LYS A 164 -1.58 -19.89 17.05
C LYS A 164 -2.67 -19.20 17.88
N LEU A 165 -2.47 -17.91 18.15
CA LEU A 165 -3.46 -17.12 18.87
C LEU A 165 -4.73 -16.90 18.02
N LEU A 166 -4.55 -16.64 16.72
CA LEU A 166 -5.67 -16.45 15.77
C LEU A 166 -6.44 -17.74 15.52
N GLU A 167 -5.77 -18.88 15.45
CA GLU A 167 -6.43 -20.19 15.33
C GLU A 167 -7.37 -20.46 16.50
N PHE A 168 -6.99 -20.08 17.72
CA PHE A 168 -7.87 -20.15 18.88
C PHE A 168 -9.09 -19.23 18.77
N LEU A 169 -8.96 -18.09 18.09
CA LEU A 169 -10.06 -17.16 17.80
C LEU A 169 -10.98 -17.63 16.65
N GLY A 170 -10.74 -18.84 16.11
CA GLY A 170 -11.53 -19.43 15.03
C GLY A 170 -11.04 -19.09 13.63
N VAL A 171 -9.85 -18.48 13.50
CA VAL A 171 -9.19 -18.16 12.22
C VAL A 171 -8.22 -19.29 11.89
N ASP A 172 -8.75 -20.48 11.62
CA ASP A 172 -8.05 -21.76 11.65
C ASP A 172 -8.02 -22.53 10.31
N THR A 173 -8.41 -21.89 9.21
CA THR A 173 -8.44 -22.50 7.89
C THR A 173 -7.89 -21.57 6.82
N PRO A 174 -7.40 -22.08 5.66
CA PRO A 174 -6.94 -21.26 4.55
C PRO A 174 -8.01 -20.31 3.95
N GLN A 175 -9.29 -20.62 4.18
CA GLN A 175 -10.40 -19.76 3.79
C GLN A 175 -10.57 -18.56 4.73
N LYS A 176 -10.11 -18.69 5.98
CA LYS A 176 -10.22 -17.66 7.02
C LYS A 176 -8.91 -16.90 7.27
N LEU A 177 -7.76 -17.49 6.93
CA LEU A 177 -6.44 -16.90 7.13
C LEU A 177 -5.62 -16.93 5.84
N LEU A 178 -4.94 -15.82 5.56
CA LEU A 178 -3.91 -15.71 4.54
C LEU A 178 -2.63 -15.18 5.21
N CYS A 179 -1.56 -15.94 5.10
CA CYS A 179 -0.24 -15.60 5.63
C CYS A 179 0.84 -16.23 4.76
N SER A 180 1.62 -15.42 4.05
CA SER A 180 2.56 -15.90 3.04
C SER A 180 3.71 -16.76 3.59
N SER A 181 4.11 -16.54 4.84
CA SER A 181 5.24 -17.26 5.47
C SER A 181 4.85 -18.53 6.24
N ILE A 182 3.56 -18.72 6.55
CA ILE A 182 3.12 -19.82 7.39
C ILE A 182 2.55 -20.95 6.55
N LYS A 183 3.16 -22.14 6.67
CA LYS A 183 2.75 -23.34 5.93
C LYS A 183 1.27 -23.70 6.21
N GLY A 184 0.51 -23.88 5.15
CA GLY A 184 -0.92 -24.15 5.22
C GLY A 184 -1.81 -22.90 4.99
N TYR A 185 -1.25 -21.70 5.13
CA TYR A 185 -1.95 -20.43 4.89
C TYR A 185 -1.32 -19.61 3.75
N GLN A 186 -0.36 -20.22 3.04
CA GLN A 186 0.41 -19.59 1.97
C GLN A 186 -0.41 -19.40 0.70
N ILE A 187 0.06 -18.47 -0.13
CA ILE A 187 -0.40 -18.34 -1.51
C ILE A 187 0.03 -19.57 -2.31
N PRO A 188 -0.84 -20.13 -3.17
CA PRO A 188 -0.47 -21.22 -4.06
C PRO A 188 0.73 -20.86 -4.95
N THR A 189 1.69 -21.78 -5.10
CA THR A 189 2.95 -21.54 -5.82
C THR A 189 2.79 -21.20 -7.31
N SER A 190 1.62 -21.45 -7.88
CA SER A 190 1.31 -21.14 -9.29
C SER A 190 0.69 -19.75 -9.51
N GLU A 191 0.39 -19.02 -8.45
CA GLU A 191 -0.28 -17.72 -8.51
C GLU A 191 0.75 -16.58 -8.41
N ASP A 192 0.52 -15.50 -9.18
CA ASP A 192 1.20 -14.24 -8.95
C ASP A 192 0.71 -13.63 -7.64
N PHE A 193 1.64 -13.20 -6.80
CA PHE A 193 1.32 -12.73 -5.46
C PHE A 193 0.40 -11.50 -5.47
N ALA A 194 0.70 -10.50 -6.30
CA ALA A 194 -0.08 -9.27 -6.35
C ALA A 194 -1.49 -9.52 -6.88
N GLU A 195 -1.61 -10.34 -7.93
CA GLU A 195 -2.91 -10.75 -8.48
C GLU A 195 -3.71 -11.55 -7.46
N TYR A 196 -3.06 -12.46 -6.74
CA TYR A 196 -3.73 -13.26 -5.70
C TYR A 196 -4.27 -12.39 -4.57
N ILE A 197 -3.47 -11.46 -4.04
CA ILE A 197 -3.90 -10.53 -2.99
C ILE A 197 -5.08 -9.67 -3.48
N MET A 198 -4.99 -9.11 -4.69
CA MET A 198 -6.09 -8.33 -5.27
C MET A 198 -7.38 -9.16 -5.36
N LYS A 199 -7.29 -10.43 -5.75
CA LYS A 199 -8.42 -11.34 -5.78
C LYS A 199 -9.04 -11.54 -4.38
N GLN A 200 -8.21 -11.68 -3.34
CA GLN A 200 -8.72 -11.78 -1.96
C GLN A 200 -9.52 -10.54 -1.54
N PHE A 201 -9.10 -9.34 -1.91
CA PHE A 201 -9.87 -8.12 -1.65
C PHE A 201 -11.24 -8.11 -2.34
N TYR A 202 -11.37 -8.74 -3.51
CA TYR A 202 -12.65 -8.85 -4.21
C TYR A 202 -13.56 -9.94 -3.66
N GLU A 203 -13.00 -11.06 -3.20
CA GLU A 203 -13.76 -12.24 -2.76
C GLU A 203 -14.16 -12.20 -1.28
N TYR A 204 -13.39 -11.54 -0.43
CA TYR A 204 -13.55 -11.55 1.02
C TYR A 204 -13.73 -10.15 1.62
N ASN A 205 -14.34 -10.09 2.79
CA ASN A 205 -14.19 -8.96 3.69
C ASN A 205 -12.89 -9.16 4.46
N LEU A 206 -11.80 -8.50 4.01
CA LEU A 206 -10.50 -8.66 4.65
C LEU A 206 -10.43 -7.88 5.96
N PHE A 207 -9.92 -8.54 6.98
CA PHE A 207 -9.42 -7.94 8.20
C PHE A 207 -7.89 -8.03 8.16
N VAL A 208 -7.22 -6.90 8.02
CA VAL A 208 -5.77 -6.88 7.82
C VAL A 208 -5.05 -6.74 9.16
N ILE A 209 -4.14 -7.64 9.46
CA ILE A 209 -3.23 -7.51 10.59
C ILE A 209 -1.85 -7.12 10.07
N ILE A 210 -1.31 -6.02 10.57
CA ILE A 210 0.00 -5.51 10.16
C ILE A 210 0.97 -5.70 11.31
N VAL A 211 2.11 -6.33 11.01
CA VAL A 211 3.20 -6.52 11.97
C VAL A 211 4.30 -5.51 11.64
N HIS A 212 4.35 -4.44 12.42
CA HIS A 212 5.35 -3.38 12.27
C HIS A 212 6.66 -3.80 12.94
N SER A 213 7.71 -3.84 12.12
CA SER A 213 9.08 -4.12 12.51
C SER A 213 10.04 -3.33 11.62
N ARG A 214 11.31 -3.27 11.94
CA ARG A 214 12.30 -2.68 11.03
C ARG A 214 12.42 -3.44 9.73
N ASN A 215 12.31 -4.78 9.77
CA ASN A 215 12.28 -5.62 8.58
C ASN A 215 11.10 -5.26 7.67
N TYR A 216 9.92 -5.01 8.27
CA TYR A 216 8.72 -4.61 7.54
C TYR A 216 8.95 -3.33 6.72
N TYR A 217 9.53 -2.30 7.33
CA TYR A 217 9.80 -1.02 6.68
C TYR A 217 11.00 -1.05 5.72
N SER A 218 11.87 -2.03 5.85
CA SER A 218 12.94 -2.29 4.88
C SER A 218 12.43 -3.02 3.63
N SER A 219 11.24 -3.62 3.68
CA SER A 219 10.62 -4.36 2.59
C SER A 219 9.70 -3.44 1.76
N THR A 220 10.11 -3.13 0.54
CA THR A 220 9.27 -2.39 -0.44
C THR A 220 7.93 -3.11 -0.70
N TYR A 221 7.93 -4.42 -0.56
CA TYR A 221 6.77 -5.28 -0.78
C TYR A 221 5.71 -5.09 0.30
N SER A 222 6.11 -5.16 1.57
CA SER A 222 5.25 -4.95 2.73
C SER A 222 4.61 -3.56 2.73
N LEU A 223 5.37 -2.53 2.33
CA LEU A 223 4.86 -1.15 2.21
C LEU A 223 3.79 -1.01 1.12
N ASN A 224 3.90 -1.74 0.01
CA ASN A 224 2.88 -1.75 -1.04
C ASN A 224 1.58 -2.41 -0.58
N GLU A 225 1.66 -3.49 0.21
CA GLU A 225 0.49 -4.16 0.80
C GLU A 225 -0.25 -3.26 1.80
N MET A 226 0.50 -2.56 2.64
CA MET A 226 -0.04 -1.57 3.57
C MET A 226 -0.78 -0.46 2.82
N GLY A 227 -0.22 0.05 1.73
CA GLY A 227 -0.86 1.04 0.88
C GLY A 227 -2.16 0.54 0.25
N ALA A 228 -2.19 -0.71 -0.22
CA ALA A 228 -3.39 -1.33 -0.79
C ALA A 228 -4.50 -1.51 0.27
N ALA A 229 -4.16 -1.97 1.48
CA ALA A 229 -5.10 -2.10 2.58
C ALA A 229 -5.72 -0.75 2.97
N TRP A 230 -4.90 0.30 3.03
CA TRP A 230 -5.36 1.65 3.35
C TRP A 230 -6.31 2.24 2.29
N VAL A 231 -5.97 2.10 1.01
CA VAL A 231 -6.80 2.59 -0.11
C VAL A 231 -8.17 1.92 -0.15
N LEU A 232 -8.21 0.62 0.16
CA LEU A 232 -9.46 -0.16 0.15
C LEU A 232 -10.28 0.03 1.42
N LYS A 233 -9.82 0.82 2.39
CA LYS A 233 -10.50 1.10 3.67
C LYS A 233 -10.95 -0.20 4.38
N THR A 234 -10.08 -1.19 4.38
CA THR A 234 -10.32 -2.44 5.11
C THR A 234 -10.18 -2.21 6.62
N ASP A 235 -10.89 -3.02 7.40
CA ASP A 235 -10.64 -3.07 8.84
C ASP A 235 -9.21 -3.60 9.07
N PHE A 236 -8.46 -2.94 9.91
CA PHE A 236 -7.10 -3.38 10.22
C PHE A 236 -6.78 -3.30 11.71
N PHE A 237 -5.75 -4.03 12.09
CA PHE A 237 -5.18 -4.06 13.43
C PHE A 237 -3.66 -4.12 13.33
N SER A 238 -2.96 -3.41 14.18
CA SER A 238 -1.51 -3.28 14.09
C SER A 238 -0.83 -3.85 15.31
N PHE A 239 0.29 -4.55 15.09
CA PHE A 239 1.23 -4.98 16.10
C PHE A 239 2.56 -4.26 15.91
N LEU A 240 3.15 -3.80 17.00
CA LEU A 240 4.54 -3.38 17.03
C LEU A 240 5.32 -4.48 17.75
N VAL A 241 6.32 -5.05 17.06
CA VAL A 241 7.22 -6.04 17.67
C VAL A 241 8.06 -5.39 18.78
N LYS A 242 8.62 -6.19 19.68
CA LYS A 242 9.48 -5.72 20.76
C LYS A 242 10.61 -4.82 20.21
N GLY A 243 10.85 -3.68 20.87
CA GLY A 243 11.89 -2.72 20.48
C GLY A 243 11.53 -1.80 19.30
N PHE A 244 10.39 -2.00 18.63
CA PHE A 244 9.90 -1.08 17.60
C PHE A 244 9.00 -0.01 18.22
N GLU A 245 9.24 1.26 17.89
CA GLU A 245 8.55 2.40 18.50
C GLU A 245 7.54 3.04 17.54
N PHE A 246 6.48 3.66 18.09
CA PHE A 246 5.49 4.39 17.28
C PHE A 246 6.11 5.48 16.41
N LYS A 247 7.17 6.13 16.87
CA LYS A 247 7.90 7.16 16.12
C LYS A 247 8.64 6.60 14.88
N ASP A 248 8.89 5.29 14.86
CA ASP A 248 9.60 4.60 13.77
C ASP A 248 8.64 4.13 12.69
N MET A 249 7.31 4.31 12.90
CA MET A 249 6.30 4.02 11.89
C MET A 249 6.37 5.06 10.78
N ASP A 250 6.43 4.60 9.53
CA ASP A 250 6.43 5.42 8.33
C ASP A 250 5.35 4.96 7.35
N GLY A 251 4.92 5.86 6.48
CA GLY A 251 3.94 5.56 5.44
C GLY A 251 2.52 6.03 5.76
N VAL A 252 1.53 5.33 5.19
CA VAL A 252 0.11 5.74 5.25
C VAL A 252 -0.59 5.41 6.56
N ILE A 253 -0.09 4.44 7.30
CA ILE A 253 -0.54 4.12 8.66
C ILE A 253 0.44 4.78 9.61
N ASN A 254 -0.03 5.74 10.37
CA ASN A 254 0.80 6.58 11.22
C ASN A 254 0.61 6.26 12.71
N ASP A 255 1.40 6.93 13.54
CA ASP A 255 1.43 6.84 14.99
C ASP A 255 0.09 7.11 15.71
N ARG A 256 -0.92 7.65 15.00
CA ARG A 256 -2.26 7.89 15.55
C ARG A 256 -3.15 6.66 15.52
N THR A 257 -2.70 5.57 14.89
CA THR A 257 -3.46 4.33 14.81
C THR A 257 -3.25 3.51 16.07
N ILE A 258 -4.33 3.02 16.65
CA ILE A 258 -4.27 2.15 17.83
C ILE A 258 -3.59 0.85 17.44
N SER A 259 -2.46 0.54 18.07
CA SER A 259 -1.65 -0.65 17.83
C SER A 259 -1.34 -1.35 19.15
N VAL A 260 -1.12 -2.65 19.10
CA VAL A 260 -0.55 -3.40 20.24
C VAL A 260 0.96 -3.31 20.17
N LYS A 261 1.57 -2.63 21.10
CA LYS A 261 3.01 -2.74 21.33
C LYS A 261 3.23 -3.85 22.37
N VAL A 262 3.85 -4.96 21.94
CA VAL A 262 3.84 -6.22 22.72
C VAL A 262 4.62 -6.16 24.03
N ASP A 263 5.49 -5.20 24.19
CA ASP A 263 6.31 -4.97 25.39
C ASP A 263 5.76 -3.84 26.31
N GLN A 264 4.50 -3.41 26.08
CA GLN A 264 3.81 -2.44 26.95
C GLN A 264 2.87 -3.11 27.95
N ASP A 265 2.66 -2.44 29.08
CA ASP A 265 1.83 -2.95 30.19
C ASP A 265 0.36 -3.17 29.82
N ASP A 266 -0.16 -2.49 28.80
CA ASP A 266 -1.55 -2.61 28.32
C ASP A 266 -1.72 -3.58 27.12
N ALA A 267 -0.69 -4.33 26.75
CA ALA A 267 -0.71 -5.21 25.59
C ALA A 267 -1.79 -6.30 25.70
N ASP A 268 -2.05 -6.80 26.90
CA ASP A 268 -3.09 -7.79 27.17
C ASP A 268 -4.50 -7.23 26.91
N ALA A 269 -4.78 -6.02 27.39
CA ALA A 269 -6.04 -5.33 27.15
C ALA A 269 -6.26 -5.03 25.66
N ARG A 270 -5.20 -4.67 24.93
CA ARG A 270 -5.26 -4.47 23.47
C ARG A 270 -5.52 -5.76 22.69
N LEU A 271 -4.96 -6.87 23.15
CA LEU A 271 -5.29 -8.18 22.58
C LEU A 271 -6.73 -8.61 22.84
N ASP A 272 -7.31 -8.22 23.97
CA ASP A 272 -8.73 -8.40 24.23
C ASP A 272 -9.62 -7.61 23.24
N GLU A 273 -9.19 -6.41 22.82
CA GLU A 273 -9.86 -5.66 21.75
C GLU A 273 -9.83 -6.42 20.40
N LEU A 274 -8.71 -7.06 20.07
CA LEU A 274 -8.59 -7.91 18.87
C LEU A 274 -9.57 -9.11 18.95
N LYS A 275 -9.59 -9.81 20.07
CA LYS A 275 -10.52 -10.92 20.33
C LYS A 275 -11.98 -10.46 20.15
N ASP A 276 -12.35 -9.34 20.75
CA ASP A 276 -13.71 -8.81 20.70
C ASP A 276 -14.15 -8.41 19.27
N LYS A 277 -13.19 -8.07 18.40
CA LYS A 277 -13.43 -7.87 16.96
C LYS A 277 -13.56 -9.19 16.20
N LEU A 278 -12.65 -10.15 16.41
CA LEU A 278 -12.57 -11.35 15.58
C LEU A 278 -13.61 -12.42 15.94
N VAL A 279 -13.88 -12.65 17.22
CA VAL A 279 -14.80 -13.71 17.67
C VAL A 279 -16.20 -13.57 17.02
N PRO A 280 -16.82 -12.38 16.95
CA PRO A 280 -18.11 -12.21 16.26
C PRO A 280 -18.01 -12.43 14.73
N LEU A 281 -16.91 -12.01 14.09
CA LEU A 281 -16.73 -12.13 12.64
C LEU A 281 -16.65 -13.58 12.20
N PHE A 282 -15.97 -14.42 12.98
CA PHE A 282 -15.79 -15.86 12.68
C PHE A 282 -16.81 -16.75 13.37
N LYS A 283 -17.83 -16.17 14.02
CA LYS A 283 -18.98 -16.86 14.63
C LYS A 283 -18.58 -18.04 15.52
N GLN A 284 -17.50 -17.89 16.28
CA GLN A 284 -17.04 -18.93 17.17
C GLN A 284 -18.03 -19.10 18.33
N THR A 285 -18.60 -20.28 18.46
CA THR A 285 -19.53 -20.64 19.54
C THR A 285 -18.77 -21.35 20.67
N GLY A 286 -19.17 -21.08 21.92
CA GLY A 286 -18.56 -21.73 23.08
C GLY A 286 -17.13 -21.24 23.40
N PHE A 287 -16.89 -19.94 23.22
CA PHE A 287 -15.59 -19.32 23.49
C PHE A 287 -15.19 -19.48 24.97
N ASN A 288 -13.99 -20.02 25.23
CA ASN A 288 -13.46 -20.21 26.57
C ASN A 288 -12.55 -19.04 26.97
N CYS A 289 -13.10 -18.09 27.75
CA CYS A 289 -12.38 -16.90 28.20
C CYS A 289 -11.12 -17.21 29.02
N THR A 290 -11.19 -18.18 29.93
CA THR A 290 -10.04 -18.55 30.78
C THR A 290 -8.89 -19.12 29.91
N ARG A 291 -9.22 -19.94 28.91
CA ARG A 291 -8.22 -20.46 27.99
C ARG A 291 -7.62 -19.35 27.11
N TRP A 292 -8.43 -18.39 26.72
CA TRP A 292 -7.97 -17.22 25.99
C TRP A 292 -6.92 -16.43 26.81
N GLU A 293 -7.23 -16.11 28.08
CA GLU A 293 -6.30 -15.38 28.95
C GLU A 293 -4.95 -16.11 29.04
N THR A 294 -4.98 -17.43 29.22
CA THR A 294 -3.75 -18.24 29.25
C THR A 294 -2.95 -18.13 27.95
N LEU A 295 -3.61 -18.31 26.79
CA LEU A 295 -2.94 -18.26 25.49
C LEU A 295 -2.43 -16.87 25.13
N ARG A 296 -3.18 -15.84 25.51
CA ARG A 296 -2.77 -14.44 25.36
C ARG A 296 -1.49 -14.17 26.13
N ASP A 297 -1.46 -14.56 27.40
CA ASP A 297 -0.31 -14.36 28.27
C ASP A 297 0.91 -15.19 27.81
N GLU A 298 0.69 -16.45 27.36
CA GLU A 298 1.72 -17.29 26.72
C GLU A 298 2.25 -16.64 25.44
N PHE A 299 1.39 -16.04 24.60
CA PHE A 299 1.79 -15.32 23.39
C PHE A 299 2.68 -14.14 23.75
N LEU A 300 2.24 -13.27 24.67
CA LEU A 300 3.01 -12.09 25.08
C LEU A 300 4.38 -12.49 25.67
N ALA A 301 4.42 -13.52 26.50
CA ALA A 301 5.69 -14.01 27.05
C ALA A 301 6.65 -14.45 25.93
N LYS A 302 6.16 -15.26 24.97
CA LYS A 302 7.00 -15.79 23.90
C LYS A 302 7.49 -14.72 22.93
N VAL A 303 6.63 -13.77 22.52
CA VAL A 303 7.06 -12.72 21.58
C VAL A 303 8.01 -11.73 22.23
N ASN A 304 7.96 -11.56 23.55
CA ASN A 304 8.90 -10.74 24.31
C ASN A 304 10.24 -11.46 24.61
N GLU A 305 10.30 -12.80 24.48
CA GLU A 305 11.54 -13.57 24.54
C GLU A 305 12.28 -13.58 23.19
N LEU A 306 11.62 -13.19 22.07
CA LEU A 306 12.29 -13.12 20.78
C LEU A 306 13.42 -12.08 20.85
N PRO A 307 14.56 -12.37 20.18
CA PRO A 307 15.67 -11.42 20.14
C PRO A 307 15.23 -10.09 19.54
N ASP A 308 15.76 -8.99 20.07
CA ASP A 308 15.62 -7.70 19.43
C ASP A 308 16.33 -7.77 18.08
N ILE A 309 15.64 -7.36 17.02
CA ILE A 309 16.12 -7.42 15.63
C ILE A 309 17.42 -6.61 15.42
N ASP A 310 17.82 -5.80 16.40
CA ASP A 310 19.03 -4.97 16.40
C ASP A 310 20.30 -5.65 16.90
N SER A 311 20.23 -6.90 17.39
CA SER A 311 21.37 -7.54 18.04
C SER A 311 22.31 -8.29 17.10
N GLU A 312 22.05 -8.36 15.79
CA GLU A 312 22.85 -9.13 14.81
C GLU A 312 23.62 -8.26 13.79
N SER A 313 23.76 -6.96 14.02
CA SER A 313 24.61 -6.10 13.17
C SER A 313 25.73 -5.42 13.98
N GLU A 314 26.61 -6.20 14.57
CA GLU A 314 27.99 -5.81 14.89
C GLU A 314 29.01 -6.69 14.15
#